data_2907ec6001913ef918cb0566ade904d3
#
_entry.id   2907ec6001913ef918cb0566ade904d3
#
_cell.length_a   1.000
_cell.length_b   1.000
_cell.length_c   1.000
_cell.angle_alpha   90.00
_cell.angle_beta   90.00
_cell.angle_gamma   90.00
#
_symmetry.space_group_name_H-M   'P 1'
#
loop_
_entity.id
_entity.type
_entity.pdbx_description
1 polymer ?
#
loop_
_entity_poly.entity_id
_entity_poly.type
_entity_poly.pdbx_seq_one_letter_code
_entity_poly.pdbx_strand_id
1 'polypeptide(L)'
;MPETEQLNNDTVMEALRDVFDPEIPVNVVDLGLIYSVEVSDGDVHVEMTLTAPGCGMGPYIAQQAEWRIAEIDDVEDVQVDVVFDPPWTPDMITEEGKALLGID
;
A
#
# COMPACT_ATOMS: atom_id res chain seq x y z
N MET A 1 -0.27 26.46 6.68
CA MET A 1 -0.56 25.99 6.33
C MET A 1 -1.03 25.36 6.10
N PRO A 2 -1.23 25.30 5.96
CA PRO A 2 -1.66 24.57 5.62
C PRO A 2 -1.73 23.98 5.03
N GLU A 3 -1.61 23.68 5.14
CA GLU A 3 -1.63 23.26 4.37
C GLU A 3 -2.20 22.39 3.88
N THR A 4 -2.65 22.56 3.28
CA THR A 4 -3.30 21.71 2.33
C THR A 4 -2.40 20.60 1.96
N GLU A 5 -2.76 19.41 2.25
CA GLU A 5 -2.02 18.25 1.81
C GLU A 5 -2.11 18.18 0.31
N GLN A 6 -0.99 18.36 -0.33
CA GLN A 6 -0.94 18.14 -1.76
C GLN A 6 -0.94 16.66 -2.04
N LEU A 7 -1.64 16.27 -3.09
CA LEU A 7 -1.63 14.88 -3.54
C LEU A 7 -0.24 14.56 -4.07
N ASN A 8 0.47 13.69 -3.38
CA ASN A 8 1.80 13.26 -3.79
C ASN A 8 2.04 11.84 -3.27
N ASN A 9 3.22 11.31 -3.55
CA ASN A 9 3.53 9.94 -3.16
C ASN A 9 3.45 9.75 -1.65
N ASP A 10 3.89 10.73 -0.87
CA ASP A 10 3.86 10.62 0.58
C ASP A 10 2.43 10.54 1.10
N THR A 11 1.53 11.34 0.53
CA THR A 11 0.13 11.32 0.93
C THR A 11 -0.49 9.97 0.65
N VAL A 12 -0.19 9.41 -0.51
CA VAL A 12 -0.71 8.09 -0.88
C VAL A 12 -0.14 7.02 0.04
N MET A 13 1.15 7.08 0.33
CA MET A 13 1.77 6.11 1.22
C MET A 13 1.16 6.16 2.62
N GLU A 14 0.85 7.37 3.11
CA GLU A 14 0.21 7.47 4.41
C GLU A 14 -1.18 6.84 4.42
N ALA A 15 -1.92 7.01 3.34
CA ALA A 15 -3.23 6.37 3.23
C ALA A 15 -3.08 4.85 3.24
N LEU A 16 -2.04 4.35 2.57
CA LEU A 16 -1.80 2.91 2.51
C LEU A 16 -1.38 2.33 3.86
N ARG A 17 -0.85 3.14 4.77
CA ARG A 17 -0.50 2.66 6.10
C ARG A 17 -1.74 2.29 6.92
N ASP A 18 -2.92 2.65 6.46
CA ASP A 18 -4.17 2.23 7.09
C ASP A 18 -4.71 0.93 6.52
N VAL A 19 -4.03 0.35 5.54
CA VAL A 19 -4.46 -0.90 4.91
C VAL A 19 -3.64 -2.04 5.49
N PHE A 20 -4.31 -3.03 6.03
CA PHE A 20 -3.66 -4.15 6.71
C PHE A 20 -3.97 -5.46 5.99
N ASP A 21 -2.98 -6.34 5.95
CA ASP A 21 -3.20 -7.73 5.56
C ASP A 21 -4.03 -8.37 6.67
N PRO A 22 -5.16 -9.01 6.35
CA PRO A 22 -6.01 -9.57 7.40
C PRO A 22 -5.34 -10.69 8.20
N GLU A 23 -4.27 -11.27 7.68
CA GLU A 23 -3.57 -12.34 8.37
C GLU A 23 -2.35 -11.87 9.15
N ILE A 24 -1.88 -10.66 8.88
CA ILE A 24 -0.66 -10.14 9.51
C ILE A 24 -0.97 -8.75 10.05
N PRO A 25 -0.74 -8.51 11.35
CA PRO A 25 -1.12 -7.23 11.95
C PRO A 25 -0.12 -6.10 11.66
N VAL A 26 0.25 -5.96 10.40
CA VAL A 26 1.17 -4.91 9.94
C VAL A 26 0.60 -4.37 8.65
N ASN A 27 0.68 -3.05 8.47
CA ASN A 27 0.13 -2.43 7.27
C ASN A 27 0.96 -2.80 6.04
N VAL A 28 0.33 -2.63 4.87
CA VAL A 28 0.95 -3.08 3.62
C VAL A 28 2.23 -2.33 3.28
N VAL A 29 2.38 -1.08 3.75
CA VAL A 29 3.60 -0.33 3.50
C VAL A 29 4.76 -0.94 4.26
N ASP A 30 4.57 -1.20 5.54
CA ASP A 30 5.62 -1.76 6.37
C ASP A 30 5.91 -3.22 6.04
N LEU A 31 4.95 -3.92 5.45
CA LEU A 31 5.19 -5.27 4.96
C LEU A 31 6.04 -5.28 3.69
N GLY A 32 6.24 -4.12 3.07
CA GLY A 32 7.00 -4.07 1.84
C GLY A 32 6.22 -4.52 0.62
N LEU A 33 4.91 -4.41 0.68
CA LEU A 33 4.05 -4.86 -0.41
C LEU A 33 3.86 -3.81 -1.49
N ILE A 34 4.20 -2.56 -1.22
CA ILE A 34 4.00 -1.47 -2.17
C ILE A 34 5.26 -1.31 -2.99
N TYR A 35 5.18 -1.59 -4.29
CA TYR A 35 6.33 -1.55 -5.18
C TYR A 35 6.50 -0.22 -5.88
N SER A 36 5.40 0.43 -6.25
CA SER A 36 5.50 1.74 -6.88
C SER A 36 4.24 2.54 -6.65
N VAL A 37 4.38 3.85 -6.60
CA VAL A 37 3.28 4.79 -6.48
C VAL A 37 3.55 5.90 -7.48
N GLU A 38 2.59 6.13 -8.38
CA GLU A 38 2.69 7.22 -9.34
C GLU A 38 1.47 8.12 -9.20
N VAL A 39 1.71 9.40 -9.12
CA VAL A 39 0.66 10.40 -9.00
C VAL A 39 0.79 11.38 -10.15
N SER A 40 -0.30 11.59 -10.87
CA SER A 40 -0.30 12.52 -12.01
C SER A 40 -1.68 13.14 -12.14
N ASP A 41 -1.78 14.44 -11.86
CA ASP A 41 -3.01 15.23 -12.11
C ASP A 41 -4.28 14.58 -11.52
N GLY A 42 -4.18 14.07 -10.30
CA GLY A 42 -5.33 13.46 -9.64
C GLY A 42 -5.47 11.98 -9.91
N ASP A 43 -4.69 11.43 -10.82
CA ASP A 43 -4.66 10.00 -11.09
C ASP A 43 -3.58 9.35 -10.25
N VAL A 44 -3.94 8.28 -9.55
CA VAL A 44 -3.01 7.54 -8.71
C VAL A 44 -2.92 6.11 -9.22
N HIS A 45 -1.71 5.66 -9.45
CA HIS A 45 -1.47 4.27 -9.86
C HIS A 45 -0.51 3.63 -8.87
N VAL A 46 -0.91 2.51 -8.30
CA VAL A 46 -0.12 1.79 -7.32
C VAL A 46 0.11 0.36 -7.81
N GLU A 47 1.36 -0.06 -7.73
CA GLU A 47 1.70 -1.47 -7.95
C GLU A 47 2.08 -2.07 -6.62
N MET A 48 1.43 -3.16 -6.26
CA MET A 48 1.68 -3.83 -4.99
C MET A 48 1.72 -5.32 -5.20
N THR A 49 2.21 -6.03 -4.21
CA THR A 49 2.25 -7.48 -4.26
C THR A 49 1.60 -8.04 -3.01
N LEU A 50 1.57 -9.35 -2.93
CA LEU A 50 1.02 -10.07 -1.78
C LEU A 50 2.10 -10.94 -1.17
N THR A 51 1.90 -11.32 0.10
CA THR A 51 2.87 -12.15 0.80
C THR A 51 2.94 -13.56 0.22
N ALA A 52 1.87 -14.00 -0.46
CA ALA A 52 1.88 -15.33 -1.09
C ALA A 52 1.01 -15.27 -2.34
N PRO A 53 1.52 -15.77 -3.47
CA PRO A 53 0.69 -15.90 -4.66
C PRO A 53 -0.47 -16.84 -4.40
N GLY A 54 -1.62 -16.51 -4.97
CA GLY A 54 -2.80 -17.33 -4.77
C GLY A 54 -3.54 -17.07 -3.47
N CYS A 55 -3.12 -16.07 -2.72
CA CYS A 55 -3.84 -15.66 -1.52
C CYS A 55 -5.23 -15.18 -1.90
N GLY A 56 -6.27 -15.79 -1.33
CA GLY A 56 -7.64 -15.42 -1.66
C GLY A 56 -8.03 -14.04 -1.21
N MET A 57 -7.21 -13.41 -0.37
CA MET A 57 -7.49 -12.08 0.14
C MET A 57 -6.87 -10.96 -0.70
N GLY A 58 -6.16 -11.33 -1.78
CA GLY A 58 -5.51 -10.34 -2.62
C GLY A 58 -6.46 -9.27 -3.15
N PRO A 59 -7.58 -9.66 -3.80
CA PRO A 59 -8.52 -8.66 -4.29
C PRO A 59 -9.09 -7.79 -3.18
N TYR A 60 -9.28 -8.35 -2.00
CA TYR A 60 -9.77 -7.59 -0.87
C TYR A 60 -8.77 -6.52 -0.44
N ILE A 61 -7.49 -6.89 -0.36
CA ILE A 61 -6.45 -5.95 0.05
C ILE A 61 -6.32 -4.83 -0.96
N ALA A 62 -6.33 -5.17 -2.25
CA ALA A 62 -6.23 -4.19 -3.31
C ALA A 62 -7.42 -3.23 -3.27
N GLN A 63 -8.61 -3.75 -3.00
CA GLN A 63 -9.80 -2.92 -2.92
C GLN A 63 -9.73 -1.98 -1.73
N GLN A 64 -9.24 -2.45 -0.59
CA GLN A 64 -9.05 -1.59 0.57
C GLN A 64 -8.08 -0.46 0.27
N ALA A 65 -6.98 -0.80 -0.42
CA ALA A 65 -6.00 0.21 -0.81
C ALA A 65 -6.65 1.26 -1.72
N GLU A 66 -7.43 0.81 -2.67
CA GLU A 66 -8.10 1.71 -3.60
C GLU A 66 -9.05 2.64 -2.86
N TRP A 67 -9.84 2.10 -1.94
CA TRP A 67 -10.78 2.92 -1.18
C TRP A 67 -10.07 3.96 -0.34
N ARG A 68 -9.00 3.58 0.33
CA ARG A 68 -8.29 4.53 1.19
C ARG A 68 -7.68 5.66 0.38
N ILE A 69 -7.11 5.34 -0.78
CA ILE A 69 -6.53 6.37 -1.64
C ILE A 69 -7.63 7.27 -2.18
N ALA A 70 -8.76 6.69 -2.55
CA ALA A 70 -9.86 7.46 -3.12
C ALA A 70 -10.45 8.47 -2.13
N GLU A 71 -10.22 8.28 -0.83
CA GLU A 71 -10.70 9.22 0.17
C GLU A 71 -9.86 10.50 0.22
N ILE A 72 -8.70 10.51 -0.41
CA ILE A 72 -7.87 11.72 -0.46
C ILE A 72 -8.55 12.74 -1.37
N ASP A 73 -8.64 13.99 -0.90
CA ASP A 73 -9.47 14.99 -1.55
C ASP A 73 -9.15 15.24 -3.01
N ASP A 74 -7.87 15.24 -3.37
CA ASP A 74 -7.46 15.60 -4.72
C ASP A 74 -7.41 14.42 -5.69
N VAL A 75 -7.77 13.22 -5.22
CA VAL A 75 -7.73 12.03 -6.07
C VAL A 75 -8.97 11.98 -6.93
N GLU A 76 -8.78 11.85 -8.25
CA GLU A 76 -9.87 11.70 -9.20
C GLU A 76 -10.04 10.26 -9.66
N ASP A 77 -8.92 9.53 -9.78
CA ASP A 77 -8.99 8.15 -10.24
C ASP A 77 -7.87 7.37 -9.56
N VAL A 78 -8.15 6.12 -9.26
CA VAL A 78 -7.19 5.24 -8.58
C VAL A 78 -7.15 3.92 -9.32
N GLN A 79 -5.92 3.44 -9.55
CA GLN A 79 -5.72 2.11 -10.08
C GLN A 79 -4.70 1.39 -9.21
N VAL A 80 -5.07 0.22 -8.70
CA VAL A 80 -4.18 -0.61 -7.90
C VAL A 80 -4.02 -1.93 -8.62
N ASP A 81 -2.78 -2.23 -9.01
CA ASP A 81 -2.45 -3.47 -9.68
C ASP A 81 -1.67 -4.36 -8.74
N VAL A 82 -2.04 -5.63 -8.71
CA VAL A 82 -1.32 -6.64 -7.93
C VAL A 82 -0.37 -7.36 -8.88
N VAL A 83 0.91 -7.34 -8.54
CA VAL A 83 1.95 -7.97 -9.36
C VAL A 83 2.73 -8.94 -8.48
N PHE A 84 3.33 -9.95 -9.11
CA PHE A 84 4.06 -10.98 -8.38
C PHE A 84 5.51 -11.07 -8.81
N ASP A 85 5.99 -10.06 -9.50
CA ASP A 85 7.36 -10.00 -9.95
C ASP A 85 7.92 -8.60 -9.70
N PRO A 86 8.95 -8.48 -8.87
CA PRO A 86 9.65 -9.55 -8.15
C PRO A 86 8.80 -10.14 -7.03
N PRO A 87 9.04 -11.40 -6.66
CA PRO A 87 8.27 -12.01 -5.57
C PRO A 87 8.61 -11.38 -4.23
N TRP A 88 7.60 -11.26 -3.39
CA TRP A 88 7.80 -10.70 -2.06
C TRP A 88 8.58 -11.67 -1.19
N THR A 89 9.47 -11.12 -0.35
CA THR A 89 10.19 -11.89 0.66
C THR A 89 10.13 -11.14 1.98
N PRO A 90 10.31 -11.85 3.11
CA PRO A 90 10.31 -11.18 4.42
C PRO A 90 11.39 -10.12 4.57
N ASP A 91 12.45 -10.18 3.76
CA ASP A 91 13.49 -9.15 3.80
C ASP A 91 12.96 -7.79 3.39
N MET A 92 11.83 -7.73 2.73
CA MET A 92 11.22 -6.49 2.29
C MET A 92 10.45 -5.77 3.39
N ILE A 93 10.21 -6.44 4.51
CA ILE A 93 9.51 -5.84 5.65
C ILE A 93 10.42 -4.76 6.25
N THR A 94 9.83 -3.59 6.53
CA THR A 94 10.60 -2.52 7.15
C THR A 94 11.01 -2.90 8.56
N GLU A 95 11.97 -2.16 9.11
CA GLU A 95 12.41 -2.41 10.49
C GLU A 95 11.25 -2.22 11.46
N GLU A 96 10.41 -1.24 11.20
CA GLU A 96 9.24 -1.02 12.05
C GLU A 96 8.29 -2.20 11.98
N GLY A 97 8.07 -2.72 10.77
CA GLY A 97 7.22 -3.87 10.60
C GLY A 97 7.77 -5.10 11.29
N LYS A 98 9.08 -5.30 11.20
CA LYS A 98 9.72 -6.44 11.87
C LYS A 98 9.58 -6.33 13.38
N ALA A 99 9.71 -5.12 13.92
CA ALA A 99 9.57 -4.92 15.36
C ALA A 99 8.15 -5.24 15.80
N LEU A 100 7.15 -4.85 15.01
CA LEU A 100 5.76 -5.13 15.33
C LEU A 100 5.47 -6.62 15.30
N LEU A 101 6.15 -7.36 14.44
CA LEU A 101 5.97 -8.81 14.32
C LEU A 101 6.84 -9.59 15.29
N GLY A 102 7.79 -8.94 15.96
CA GLY A 102 8.67 -9.61 16.89
C GLY A 102 9.79 -10.38 16.20
N ILE A 103 10.10 -10.05 14.96
CA ILE A 103 11.20 -10.66 14.23
C ILE A 103 12.27 -9.60 13.99
N ASP A 104 13.50 -10.01 14.05
CA ASP A 104 14.62 -9.11 13.80
C ASP A 104 15.40 -9.50 12.57
#